data_dc73b9bc6093a314327f9d032a055b6b
#
_entry.id   dc73b9bc6093a314327f9d032a055b6b
#
_cell.length_a   1.000
_cell.length_b   1.000
_cell.length_c   1.000
_cell.angle_alpha   90.00
_cell.angle_beta   90.00
_cell.angle_gamma   90.00
#
_symmetry.space_group_name_H-M   'P 1'
#
loop_
_entity.id
_entity.type
_entity.pdbx_description
1 polymer ?
#
loop_
_entity_poly.entity_id
_entity_poly.type
_entity_poly.pdbx_seq_one_letter_code
_entity_poly.pdbx_strand_id
1 'polypeptide(L)'
;MIIPENERSTEPMKGERVLNHPDMLRANEWILSEAYEAPKKDFCVFVPCAKVKPYHLSPSHKMYDRIIFSILTPEETHIVTFGTCGITPRELDEEYPFMNYEFMLGRCNVVSVKDEFVRNESKKLARYLEKTRDCYRHRVAYCIGDFRKAMEKALTMTDVKVEIVPLQETLDASVQPNKPFKFGSLSRRPYLQDLSNALTSLKGVEPRTVGVTEQSLNDTDWYLI
;
A
#
# COMPACT_ATOMS: atom_id res chain seq x y z
N MET A 1 -6.16 18.74 8.17
CA MET A 1 -4.79 18.84 8.78
C MET A 1 -4.76 17.97 10.03
N ILE A 2 -3.99 16.88 10.01
CA ILE A 2 -3.94 15.89 11.10
C ILE A 2 -3.14 16.42 12.28
N ILE A 3 -2.02 17.11 12.02
CA ILE A 3 -1.13 17.66 13.05
C ILE A 3 -0.86 19.14 12.73
N PRO A 4 -1.31 20.08 13.59
CA PRO A 4 -1.03 21.50 13.44
C PRO A 4 0.46 21.81 13.43
N GLU A 5 0.90 22.84 12.73
CA GLU A 5 2.32 23.19 12.57
C GLU A 5 3.05 23.42 13.90
N ASN A 6 2.38 24.10 14.81
CA ASN A 6 2.93 24.41 16.14
C ASN A 6 3.03 23.18 17.08
N GLU A 7 2.48 22.04 16.68
CA GLU A 7 2.53 20.78 17.42
C GLU A 7 3.46 19.73 16.79
N ARG A 8 4.09 20.08 15.66
CA ARG A 8 4.96 19.14 14.95
C ARG A 8 6.26 18.91 15.70
N SER A 9 6.71 17.66 15.70
CA SER A 9 8.03 17.31 16.23
C SER A 9 9.16 17.99 15.44
N THR A 10 10.21 18.37 16.12
CA THR A 10 11.44 18.90 15.51
C THR A 10 12.40 17.79 15.06
N GLU A 11 12.08 16.53 15.34
CA GLU A 11 12.90 15.40 14.92
C GLU A 11 12.91 15.26 13.39
N PRO A 12 14.06 14.89 12.78
CA PRO A 12 14.13 14.71 11.35
C PRO A 12 13.40 13.43 10.89
N MET A 13 12.55 13.55 9.87
CA MET A 13 11.83 12.44 9.27
C MET A 13 12.69 11.68 8.23
N LYS A 14 13.86 11.20 8.65
CA LYS A 14 14.84 10.52 7.78
C LYS A 14 15.31 9.19 8.36
N GLY A 15 15.60 8.24 7.46
CA GLY A 15 16.08 6.91 7.84
C GLY A 15 15.03 6.08 8.57
N GLU A 16 15.46 4.98 9.15
CA GLU A 16 14.60 4.00 9.83
C GLU A 16 13.79 4.57 11.01
N ARG A 17 14.27 5.67 11.61
CA ARG A 17 13.57 6.35 12.71
C ARG A 17 12.18 6.83 12.32
N VAL A 18 11.91 6.99 11.02
CA VAL A 18 10.58 7.35 10.51
C VAL A 18 9.51 6.37 10.95
N LEU A 19 9.83 5.09 11.09
CA LEU A 19 8.88 4.06 11.53
C LEU A 19 8.31 4.34 12.93
N ASN A 20 9.09 5.00 13.78
CA ASN A 20 8.72 5.33 15.16
C ASN A 20 8.70 6.85 15.41
N HIS A 21 8.71 7.66 14.36
CA HIS A 21 8.65 9.11 14.50
C HIS A 21 7.34 9.54 15.19
N PRO A 22 7.40 10.41 16.22
CA PRO A 22 6.21 10.76 17.01
C PRO A 22 5.03 11.21 16.16
N ASP A 23 5.26 12.05 15.17
CA ASP A 23 4.18 12.56 14.31
C ASP A 23 3.63 11.49 13.36
N MET A 24 4.47 10.55 12.92
CA MET A 24 4.00 9.42 12.13
C MET A 24 3.10 8.50 12.95
N LEU A 25 3.48 8.22 14.19
CA LEU A 25 2.67 7.44 15.11
C LEU A 25 1.35 8.15 15.45
N ARG A 26 1.38 9.47 15.72
CA ARG A 26 0.17 10.29 15.95
C ARG A 26 -0.77 10.28 14.75
N ALA A 27 -0.25 10.45 13.54
CA ALA A 27 -1.06 10.46 12.33
C ALA A 27 -1.71 9.09 12.06
N ASN A 28 -0.97 8.00 12.24
CA ASN A 28 -1.55 6.66 12.13
C ASN A 28 -2.62 6.41 13.22
N GLU A 29 -2.37 6.82 14.47
CA GLU A 29 -3.36 6.67 15.54
C GLU A 29 -4.62 7.52 15.28
N TRP A 30 -4.48 8.72 14.70
CA TRP A 30 -5.61 9.54 14.28
C TRP A 30 -6.46 8.83 13.21
N ILE A 31 -5.83 8.19 12.21
CA ILE A 31 -6.54 7.38 11.20
C ILE A 31 -7.26 6.19 11.83
N LEU A 32 -6.67 5.59 12.86
CA LEU A 32 -7.23 4.43 13.55
C LEU A 32 -8.28 4.78 14.61
N SER A 33 -8.39 6.06 14.99
CA SER A 33 -9.37 6.56 15.95
C SER A 33 -10.69 6.95 15.29
N GLU A 34 -11.69 7.33 16.09
CA GLU A 34 -12.98 7.85 15.61
C GLU A 34 -12.88 9.22 14.93
N ALA A 35 -11.70 9.89 15.01
CA ALA A 35 -11.49 11.18 14.36
C ALA A 35 -11.41 11.10 12.82
N TYR A 36 -11.11 9.92 12.28
CA TYR A 36 -11.14 9.68 10.84
C TYR A 36 -12.31 8.76 10.49
N GLU A 37 -13.16 9.18 9.59
CA GLU A 37 -14.23 8.38 9.01
C GLU A 37 -13.83 7.92 7.60
N ALA A 38 -13.67 6.60 7.44
CA ALA A 38 -13.42 6.03 6.12
C ALA A 38 -14.68 6.12 5.25
N PRO A 39 -14.57 6.48 3.95
CA PRO A 39 -15.73 6.55 3.07
C PRO A 39 -16.33 5.16 2.87
N LYS A 40 -17.67 5.11 2.75
CA LYS A 40 -18.36 3.87 2.37
C LYS A 40 -18.26 3.69 0.86
N LYS A 41 -17.62 2.63 0.42
CA LYS A 41 -17.36 2.28 -0.97
C LYS A 41 -17.52 0.76 -1.18
N ASP A 42 -17.78 0.34 -2.40
CA ASP A 42 -17.82 -1.11 -2.68
C ASP A 42 -16.42 -1.74 -2.57
N PHE A 43 -15.38 -1.03 -3.00
CA PHE A 43 -14.01 -1.54 -3.03
C PHE A 43 -13.06 -0.70 -2.18
N CYS A 44 -12.19 -1.39 -1.44
CA CYS A 44 -10.98 -0.82 -0.88
C CYS A 44 -9.77 -1.50 -1.52
N VAL A 45 -8.86 -0.72 -2.13
CA VAL A 45 -7.65 -1.24 -2.76
C VAL A 45 -6.43 -0.69 -2.03
N PHE A 46 -5.73 -1.59 -1.33
CA PHE A 46 -4.45 -1.27 -0.71
C PHE A 46 -3.35 -1.34 -1.76
N VAL A 47 -2.59 -0.25 -1.90
CA VAL A 47 -1.47 -0.15 -2.83
C VAL A 47 -0.18 0.23 -2.08
N PRO A 48 1.01 -0.14 -2.56
CA PRO A 48 2.26 0.19 -1.87
C PRO A 48 2.56 1.68 -1.92
N CYS A 49 3.33 2.17 -0.95
CA CYS A 49 3.87 3.52 -0.98
C CYS A 49 4.85 3.73 -2.14
N ALA A 50 5.16 4.98 -2.45
CA ALA A 50 6.10 5.38 -3.47
C ALA A 50 7.17 6.32 -2.92
N LYS A 51 8.31 6.42 -3.63
CA LYS A 51 9.36 7.40 -3.32
C LYS A 51 8.88 8.84 -3.57
N VAL A 52 8.21 9.03 -4.71
CA VAL A 52 7.63 10.33 -5.08
C VAL A 52 6.38 10.57 -4.23
N LYS A 53 6.26 11.78 -3.71
CA LYS A 53 5.13 12.24 -2.90
C LYS A 53 4.59 13.56 -3.43
N PRO A 54 3.28 13.81 -3.32
CA PRO A 54 2.27 12.88 -2.81
C PRO A 54 2.20 11.62 -3.69
N TYR A 55 1.73 10.51 -3.09
CA TYR A 55 1.80 9.19 -3.75
C TYR A 55 1.05 9.14 -5.08
N HIS A 56 -0.12 9.75 -5.16
CA HIS A 56 -0.95 9.74 -6.39
C HIS A 56 -0.26 10.38 -7.60
N LEU A 57 0.74 11.24 -7.40
CA LEU A 57 1.52 11.83 -8.49
C LEU A 57 2.67 10.93 -8.96
N SER A 58 2.99 9.88 -8.20
CA SER A 58 4.09 8.98 -8.58
C SER A 58 3.77 8.16 -9.83
N PRO A 59 4.77 7.80 -10.65
CA PRO A 59 4.58 6.95 -11.83
C PRO A 59 3.94 5.60 -11.49
N SER A 60 4.32 5.00 -10.36
CA SER A 60 3.76 3.71 -9.92
C SER A 60 2.28 3.82 -9.57
N HIS A 61 1.86 4.84 -8.82
CA HIS A 61 0.44 5.02 -8.50
C HIS A 61 -0.40 5.35 -9.74
N LYS A 62 0.12 6.18 -10.65
CA LYS A 62 -0.55 6.43 -11.94
C LYS A 62 -0.75 5.14 -12.74
N MET A 63 0.19 4.21 -12.65
CA MET A 63 0.06 2.90 -13.30
C MET A 63 -0.99 2.03 -12.59
N TYR A 64 -0.99 1.96 -11.25
CA TYR A 64 -2.02 1.23 -10.49
C TYR A 64 -3.41 1.82 -10.74
N ASP A 65 -3.53 3.14 -10.72
CA ASP A 65 -4.78 3.85 -10.97
C ASP A 65 -5.35 3.54 -12.36
N ARG A 66 -4.50 3.49 -13.40
CA ARG A 66 -4.94 3.09 -14.76
C ARG A 66 -5.55 1.68 -14.78
N ILE A 67 -4.99 0.73 -14.05
CA ILE A 67 -5.52 -0.63 -13.99
C ILE A 67 -6.79 -0.64 -13.15
N ILE A 68 -6.77 -0.08 -11.96
CA ILE A 68 -7.90 -0.03 -11.06
C ILE A 68 -9.08 0.64 -11.74
N PHE A 69 -8.90 1.84 -12.28
CA PHE A 69 -9.97 2.62 -12.91
C PHE A 69 -10.31 2.23 -14.34
N SER A 70 -9.61 1.26 -14.94
CA SER A 70 -10.09 0.58 -16.14
C SER A 70 -11.19 -0.44 -15.84
N ILE A 71 -11.33 -0.85 -14.58
CA ILE A 71 -12.26 -1.89 -14.13
C ILE A 71 -13.31 -1.29 -13.18
N LEU A 72 -12.88 -0.50 -12.22
CA LEU A 72 -13.71 0.15 -11.19
C LEU A 72 -13.90 1.63 -11.50
N THR A 73 -14.86 2.26 -10.84
CA THR A 73 -15.01 3.73 -10.88
C THR A 73 -14.46 4.38 -9.62
N PRO A 74 -14.08 5.67 -9.65
CA PRO A 74 -13.67 6.41 -8.46
C PRO A 74 -14.75 6.47 -7.37
N GLU A 75 -16.02 6.47 -7.79
CA GLU A 75 -17.17 6.55 -6.87
C GLU A 75 -17.34 5.26 -6.05
N GLU A 76 -17.00 4.10 -6.63
CA GLU A 76 -17.09 2.81 -5.94
C GLU A 76 -15.79 2.38 -5.25
N THR A 77 -14.70 3.15 -5.42
CA THR A 77 -13.37 2.73 -4.97
C THR A 77 -12.77 3.68 -3.93
N HIS A 78 -12.21 3.11 -2.88
CA HIS A 78 -11.31 3.79 -1.96
C HIS A 78 -9.89 3.22 -2.09
N ILE A 79 -8.92 4.07 -2.40
CA ILE A 79 -7.52 3.68 -2.46
C ILE A 79 -6.84 4.02 -1.15
N VAL A 80 -6.15 3.06 -0.58
CA VAL A 80 -5.40 3.19 0.67
C VAL A 80 -3.95 2.80 0.41
N THR A 81 -3.03 3.72 0.61
CA THR A 81 -1.61 3.38 0.57
C THR A 81 -1.21 2.66 1.85
N PHE A 82 -0.62 1.49 1.71
CA PHE A 82 0.02 0.77 2.81
C PHE A 82 1.51 0.64 2.53
N GLY A 83 2.32 1.27 3.35
CA GLY A 83 3.75 1.37 3.08
C GLY A 83 4.58 1.64 4.32
N THR A 84 5.76 2.19 4.11
CA THR A 84 6.75 2.50 5.15
C THR A 84 6.16 3.27 6.33
N CYS A 85 5.23 4.17 6.07
CA CYS A 85 4.57 5.00 7.09
C CYS A 85 3.24 4.46 7.59
N GLY A 86 2.98 3.17 7.35
CA GLY A 86 1.73 2.54 7.73
C GLY A 86 0.61 2.80 6.74
N ILE A 87 -0.56 3.14 7.26
CA ILE A 87 -1.79 3.29 6.48
C ILE A 87 -1.99 4.76 6.14
N THR A 88 -2.16 5.05 4.85
CA THR A 88 -2.44 6.40 4.36
C THR A 88 -3.59 6.34 3.34
N PRO A 89 -4.82 6.67 3.73
CA PRO A 89 -5.91 6.89 2.79
C PRO A 89 -5.53 7.92 1.72
N ARG A 90 -6.00 7.74 0.48
CA ARG A 90 -5.61 8.55 -0.67
C ARG A 90 -5.88 10.05 -0.46
N GLU A 91 -6.97 10.39 0.18
CA GLU A 91 -7.36 11.76 0.48
C GLU A 91 -6.46 12.46 1.52
N LEU A 92 -5.58 11.70 2.18
CA LEU A 92 -4.64 12.19 3.18
C LEU A 92 -3.18 12.16 2.68
N ASP A 93 -2.91 11.75 1.44
CA ASP A 93 -1.54 11.55 0.97
C ASP A 93 -0.78 12.86 0.73
N GLU A 94 -1.49 14.01 0.74
CA GLU A 94 -0.91 15.37 0.74
C GLU A 94 -0.74 15.95 2.15
N GLU A 95 -1.24 15.27 3.17
CA GLU A 95 -1.17 15.77 4.54
C GLU A 95 0.18 15.45 5.20
N TYR A 96 0.61 16.37 6.09
CA TYR A 96 1.70 16.07 7.01
C TYR A 96 1.24 14.98 7.99
N PRO A 97 2.07 13.96 8.28
CA PRO A 97 3.50 13.79 7.94
C PRO A 97 3.78 12.95 6.67
N PHE A 98 2.76 12.49 5.95
CA PHE A 98 2.91 11.49 4.87
C PHE A 98 3.74 11.97 3.68
N MET A 99 3.80 13.28 3.44
CA MET A 99 4.64 13.88 2.40
C MET A 99 6.10 14.12 2.82
N ASN A 100 6.39 14.10 4.12
CA ASN A 100 7.60 14.74 4.65
C ASN A 100 8.71 13.78 5.07
N TYR A 101 8.59 12.47 4.82
CA TYR A 101 9.59 11.50 5.23
C TYR A 101 10.50 11.04 4.09
N GLU A 102 11.75 10.69 4.44
CA GLU A 102 12.77 10.18 3.53
C GLU A 102 13.28 8.82 3.99
N PHE A 103 12.49 7.77 3.79
CA PHE A 103 12.89 6.40 4.06
C PHE A 103 12.08 5.42 3.21
N MET A 104 12.72 4.34 2.78
CA MET A 104 12.07 3.27 2.04
C MET A 104 12.41 1.92 2.70
N LEU A 105 11.45 1.32 3.36
CA LEU A 105 11.62 0.01 4.00
C LEU A 105 12.05 -1.07 3.00
N GLY A 106 11.54 -1.04 1.78
CA GLY A 106 11.92 -1.99 0.73
C GLY A 106 13.41 -1.99 0.39
N ARG A 107 14.13 -0.90 0.69
CA ARG A 107 15.60 -0.79 0.52
C ARG A 107 16.38 -1.04 1.81
N CYS A 108 15.71 -1.23 2.92
CA CYS A 108 16.34 -1.54 4.18
C CYS A 108 16.84 -2.99 4.18
N ASN A 109 18.10 -3.22 4.55
CA ASN A 109 18.68 -4.56 4.69
C ASN A 109 18.79 -5.00 6.15
N VAL A 110 18.33 -4.18 7.10
CA VAL A 110 18.39 -4.49 8.53
C VAL A 110 17.18 -5.35 8.90
N VAL A 111 17.43 -6.61 9.21
CA VAL A 111 16.39 -7.60 9.49
C VAL A 111 15.53 -7.20 10.69
N SER A 112 16.15 -6.70 11.77
CA SER A 112 15.40 -6.28 12.97
C SER A 112 14.40 -5.15 12.69
N VAL A 113 14.76 -4.22 11.81
CA VAL A 113 13.88 -3.11 11.39
C VAL A 113 12.67 -3.65 10.62
N LYS A 114 12.90 -4.61 9.72
CA LYS A 114 11.82 -5.27 8.96
C LYS A 114 10.90 -6.10 9.86
N ASP A 115 11.46 -6.84 10.80
CA ASP A 115 10.69 -7.64 11.74
C ASP A 115 9.85 -6.75 12.68
N GLU A 116 10.41 -5.63 13.12
CA GLU A 116 9.69 -4.63 13.89
C GLU A 116 8.54 -4.04 13.07
N PHE A 117 8.77 -3.66 11.83
CA PHE A 117 7.75 -3.18 10.91
C PHE A 117 6.60 -4.20 10.79
N VAL A 118 6.92 -5.45 10.43
CA VAL A 118 5.89 -6.49 10.27
C VAL A 118 5.09 -6.67 11.56
N ARG A 119 5.75 -6.67 12.72
CA ARG A 119 5.09 -6.81 14.02
C ARG A 119 4.15 -5.66 14.35
N ASN A 120 4.58 -4.42 14.08
CA ASN A 120 3.82 -3.23 14.45
C ASN A 120 2.71 -2.93 13.43
N GLU A 121 3.04 -3.01 12.14
CA GLU A 121 2.07 -2.66 11.09
C GLU A 121 0.97 -3.73 10.92
N SER A 122 1.25 -5.01 11.21
CA SER A 122 0.19 -6.02 11.23
C SER A 122 -0.91 -5.70 12.24
N LYS A 123 -0.56 -5.15 13.40
CA LYS A 123 -1.54 -4.74 14.41
C LYS A 123 -2.36 -3.52 13.97
N LYS A 124 -1.70 -2.53 13.34
CA LYS A 124 -2.38 -1.34 12.82
C LYS A 124 -3.33 -1.73 11.67
N LEU A 125 -2.87 -2.59 10.75
CA LEU A 125 -3.71 -3.11 9.68
C LEU A 125 -4.94 -3.86 10.22
N ALA A 126 -4.77 -4.76 11.18
CA ALA A 126 -5.89 -5.47 11.79
C ALA A 126 -6.90 -4.48 12.40
N ARG A 127 -6.44 -3.47 13.15
CA ARG A 127 -7.30 -2.41 13.70
C ARG A 127 -8.02 -1.63 12.60
N TYR A 128 -7.33 -1.28 11.52
CA TYR A 128 -7.94 -0.57 10.38
C TYR A 128 -9.00 -1.43 9.68
N LEU A 129 -8.71 -2.70 9.45
CA LEU A 129 -9.66 -3.64 8.85
C LEU A 129 -10.91 -3.78 9.70
N GLU A 130 -10.77 -3.92 11.03
CA GLU A 130 -11.89 -3.98 11.96
C GLU A 130 -12.71 -2.68 11.95
N LYS A 131 -12.03 -1.53 12.08
CA LYS A 131 -12.67 -0.21 12.06
C LYS A 131 -13.47 0.01 10.78
N THR A 132 -12.97 -0.45 9.65
CA THR A 132 -13.59 -0.24 8.33
C THR A 132 -14.39 -1.45 7.84
N ARG A 133 -14.73 -2.37 8.73
CA ARG A 133 -15.44 -3.62 8.40
C ARG A 133 -16.67 -3.39 7.54
N ASP A 134 -17.50 -2.45 7.93
CA ASP A 134 -18.76 -2.11 7.27
C ASP A 134 -18.64 -0.99 6.21
N CYS A 135 -17.40 -0.52 5.95
CA CYS A 135 -17.17 0.53 4.97
C CYS A 135 -17.00 -0.01 3.54
N TYR A 136 -16.56 -1.27 3.40
CA TYR A 136 -16.23 -1.84 2.09
C TYR A 136 -16.81 -3.25 1.95
N ARG A 137 -17.33 -3.53 0.76
CA ARG A 137 -17.80 -4.86 0.39
C ARG A 137 -16.64 -5.79 0.01
N HIS A 138 -15.68 -5.26 -0.74
CA HIS A 138 -14.52 -6.00 -1.24
C HIS A 138 -13.22 -5.29 -0.85
N ARG A 139 -12.17 -6.06 -0.59
CA ARG A 139 -10.84 -5.55 -0.28
C ARG A 139 -9.79 -6.32 -1.06
N VAL A 140 -8.89 -5.60 -1.70
CA VAL A 140 -7.73 -6.15 -2.43
C VAL A 140 -6.46 -5.49 -1.90
N ALA A 141 -5.44 -6.27 -1.60
CA ALA A 141 -4.13 -5.77 -1.18
C ALA A 141 -3.07 -6.14 -2.23
N TYR A 142 -2.56 -5.13 -2.93
CA TYR A 142 -1.49 -5.26 -3.90
C TYR A 142 -0.14 -5.03 -3.23
N CYS A 143 0.50 -6.09 -2.76
CA CYS A 143 1.71 -6.00 -1.96
C CYS A 143 2.61 -7.23 -2.06
N ILE A 144 3.93 -7.03 -1.85
CA ILE A 144 4.97 -8.08 -1.81
C ILE A 144 5.89 -7.91 -0.61
N GLY A 145 6.73 -8.90 -0.34
CA GLY A 145 7.78 -8.82 0.67
C GLY A 145 7.25 -8.59 2.07
N ASP A 146 7.86 -7.66 2.81
CA ASP A 146 7.52 -7.43 4.21
C ASP A 146 6.15 -6.73 4.38
N PHE A 147 5.69 -6.00 3.36
CA PHE A 147 4.32 -5.46 3.32
C PHE A 147 3.27 -6.57 3.22
N ARG A 148 3.53 -7.58 2.36
CA ARG A 148 2.68 -8.77 2.25
C ARG A 148 2.66 -9.55 3.57
N LYS A 149 3.82 -9.80 4.17
CA LYS A 149 3.92 -10.46 5.49
C LYS A 149 3.12 -9.73 6.57
N ALA A 150 3.16 -8.40 6.58
CA ALA A 150 2.39 -7.60 7.53
C ALA A 150 0.89 -7.75 7.29
N MET A 151 0.43 -7.74 6.04
CA MET A 151 -0.98 -7.96 5.69
C MET A 151 -1.42 -9.38 6.06
N GLU A 152 -0.68 -10.41 5.66
CA GLU A 152 -0.97 -11.81 5.99
C GLU A 152 -1.06 -12.01 7.50
N LYS A 153 -0.13 -11.42 8.26
CA LYS A 153 -0.16 -11.46 9.71
C LYS A 153 -1.35 -10.70 10.31
N ALA A 154 -1.74 -9.58 9.72
CA ALA A 154 -2.94 -8.85 10.15
C ALA A 154 -4.20 -9.72 9.99
N LEU A 155 -4.30 -10.48 8.90
CA LEU A 155 -5.43 -11.38 8.65
C LEU A 155 -5.52 -12.56 9.62
N THR A 156 -4.47 -12.85 10.39
CA THR A 156 -4.58 -13.80 11.51
C THR A 156 -5.21 -13.20 12.77
N MET A 157 -5.42 -11.88 12.81
CA MET A 157 -5.95 -11.13 13.96
C MET A 157 -7.38 -10.63 13.73
N THR A 158 -7.96 -10.86 12.55
CA THR A 158 -9.30 -10.43 12.15
C THR A 158 -9.93 -11.47 11.22
N ASP A 159 -11.25 -11.51 11.16
CA ASP A 159 -11.99 -12.32 10.18
C ASP A 159 -12.39 -11.52 8.93
N VAL A 160 -11.99 -10.24 8.84
CA VAL A 160 -12.20 -9.40 7.65
C VAL A 160 -11.41 -9.97 6.47
N LYS A 161 -12.09 -10.23 5.37
CA LYS A 161 -11.47 -10.81 4.18
C LYS A 161 -10.78 -9.75 3.34
N VAL A 162 -9.57 -10.07 2.90
CA VAL A 162 -8.79 -9.28 1.95
C VAL A 162 -8.17 -10.23 0.94
N GLU A 163 -8.35 -9.96 -0.35
CA GLU A 163 -7.67 -10.69 -1.40
C GLU A 163 -6.27 -10.12 -1.60
N ILE A 164 -5.24 -10.96 -1.43
CA ILE A 164 -3.85 -10.51 -1.55
C ILE A 164 -3.31 -10.90 -2.92
N VAL A 165 -2.83 -9.91 -3.65
CA VAL A 165 -2.18 -10.08 -4.95
C VAL A 165 -0.84 -9.33 -4.96
N PRO A 166 0.15 -9.77 -5.78
CA PRO A 166 0.15 -10.89 -6.70
C PRO A 166 -0.07 -12.25 -6.02
N LEU A 167 -0.56 -13.24 -6.78
CA LEU A 167 -0.72 -14.60 -6.27
C LEU A 167 0.66 -15.22 -5.94
N GLN A 168 0.70 -16.15 -4.98
CA GLN A 168 1.96 -16.79 -4.59
C GLN A 168 2.62 -17.52 -5.77
N GLU A 169 1.83 -18.18 -6.62
CA GLU A 169 2.31 -18.85 -7.83
C GLU A 169 3.00 -17.88 -8.80
N THR A 170 2.42 -16.69 -8.98
CA THR A 170 2.98 -15.63 -9.82
C THR A 170 4.29 -15.09 -9.23
N LEU A 171 4.35 -14.94 -7.90
CA LEU A 171 5.57 -14.55 -7.20
C LEU A 171 6.67 -15.58 -7.38
N ASP A 172 6.37 -16.87 -7.20
CA ASP A 172 7.33 -17.98 -7.29
C ASP A 172 7.87 -18.12 -8.72
N ALA A 173 7.01 -17.99 -9.73
CA ALA A 173 7.41 -17.97 -11.15
C ALA A 173 8.29 -16.76 -11.50
N SER A 174 8.22 -15.71 -10.70
CA SER A 174 8.92 -14.44 -10.95
C SER A 174 10.21 -14.26 -10.16
N VAL A 175 10.57 -15.19 -9.30
CA VAL A 175 11.76 -15.12 -8.43
C VAL A 175 13.04 -14.96 -9.25
N GLN A 176 13.87 -13.99 -8.88
CA GLN A 176 15.22 -13.80 -9.41
C GLN A 176 16.23 -13.92 -8.26
N PRO A 177 16.70 -15.15 -7.95
CA PRO A 177 17.45 -15.44 -6.73
C PRO A 177 18.77 -14.65 -6.60
N ASN A 178 19.35 -14.23 -7.73
CA ASN A 178 20.63 -13.51 -7.78
C ASN A 178 20.48 -11.98 -7.79
N LYS A 179 19.27 -11.44 -7.61
CA LYS A 179 19.06 -9.98 -7.58
C LYS A 179 18.74 -9.50 -6.16
N PRO A 180 19.15 -8.26 -5.81
CA PRO A 180 18.87 -7.65 -4.50
C PRO A 180 17.38 -7.68 -4.12
N PHE A 181 16.50 -7.55 -5.12
CA PHE A 181 15.06 -7.64 -4.94
C PHE A 181 14.54 -8.95 -5.53
N LYS A 182 14.45 -9.96 -4.68
CA LYS A 182 14.08 -11.33 -5.04
C LYS A 182 12.80 -11.41 -5.90
N PHE A 183 11.80 -10.61 -5.59
CA PHE A 183 10.52 -10.58 -6.31
C PHE A 183 10.43 -9.49 -7.39
N GLY A 184 11.43 -8.61 -7.51
CA GLY A 184 11.42 -7.50 -8.44
C GLY A 184 10.42 -6.41 -8.09
N SER A 185 10.06 -5.58 -9.06
CA SER A 185 9.12 -4.47 -8.91
C SER A 185 7.67 -4.91 -9.06
N LEU A 186 6.76 -4.26 -8.32
CA LEU A 186 5.31 -4.40 -8.50
C LEU A 186 4.79 -3.87 -9.86
N SER A 187 5.64 -3.24 -10.67
CA SER A 187 5.31 -2.86 -12.05
C SER A 187 5.37 -4.01 -13.07
N ARG A 188 5.74 -5.22 -12.63
CA ARG A 188 5.82 -6.39 -13.53
C ARG A 188 4.45 -6.77 -14.06
N ARG A 189 4.38 -7.02 -15.37
CA ARG A 189 3.12 -7.38 -16.04
C ARG A 189 2.36 -8.54 -15.39
N PRO A 190 2.98 -9.65 -14.98
CA PRO A 190 2.25 -10.72 -14.30
C PRO A 190 1.58 -10.26 -12.99
N TYR A 191 2.24 -9.40 -12.22
CA TYR A 191 1.69 -8.88 -10.97
C TYR A 191 0.50 -7.95 -11.21
N LEU A 192 0.62 -7.08 -12.19
CA LEU A 192 -0.46 -6.18 -12.60
C LEU A 192 -1.65 -6.97 -13.20
N GLN A 193 -1.37 -8.10 -13.87
CA GLN A 193 -2.42 -9.00 -14.35
C GLN A 193 -3.18 -9.64 -13.19
N ASP A 194 -2.49 -10.06 -12.12
CA ASP A 194 -3.16 -10.59 -10.93
C ASP A 194 -4.06 -9.53 -10.27
N LEU A 195 -3.59 -8.28 -10.18
CA LEU A 195 -4.43 -7.18 -9.69
C LEU A 195 -5.68 -7.01 -10.56
N SER A 196 -5.53 -6.99 -11.89
CA SER A 196 -6.65 -6.89 -12.82
C SER A 196 -7.63 -8.05 -12.65
N ASN A 197 -7.13 -9.28 -12.57
CA ASN A 197 -7.94 -10.49 -12.42
C ASN A 197 -8.74 -10.49 -11.10
N ALA A 198 -8.11 -10.10 -9.99
CA ALA A 198 -8.78 -9.99 -8.69
C ALA A 198 -9.94 -8.97 -8.75
N LEU A 199 -9.69 -7.79 -9.30
CA LEU A 199 -10.69 -6.74 -9.40
C LEU A 199 -11.86 -7.14 -10.33
N THR A 200 -11.57 -7.74 -11.49
CA THR A 200 -12.62 -8.19 -12.43
C THR A 200 -13.45 -9.32 -11.85
N SER A 201 -12.81 -10.27 -11.15
CA SER A 201 -13.51 -11.37 -10.48
C SER A 201 -14.46 -10.87 -9.40
N LEU A 202 -13.99 -9.97 -8.52
CA LEU A 202 -14.79 -9.40 -7.44
C LEU A 202 -15.94 -8.51 -7.94
N LYS A 203 -15.73 -7.80 -9.05
CA LYS A 203 -16.75 -6.98 -9.69
C LYS A 203 -17.76 -7.83 -10.50
N GLY A 204 -17.39 -9.06 -10.86
CA GLY A 204 -18.22 -9.92 -11.69
C GLY A 204 -18.26 -9.49 -13.17
N VAL A 205 -17.15 -8.98 -13.69
CA VAL A 205 -16.98 -8.60 -15.10
C VAL A 205 -15.92 -9.47 -15.78
N GLU A 206 -15.96 -9.51 -17.12
CA GLU A 206 -15.01 -10.30 -17.90
C GLU A 206 -13.56 -9.89 -17.64
N PRO A 207 -12.63 -10.86 -17.55
CA PRO A 207 -11.21 -10.59 -17.37
C PRO A 207 -10.64 -9.72 -18.49
N ARG A 208 -9.75 -8.78 -18.12
CA ARG A 208 -9.07 -7.89 -19.06
C ARG A 208 -7.59 -8.16 -19.05
N THR A 209 -6.98 -8.28 -20.24
CA THR A 209 -5.54 -8.37 -20.38
C THR A 209 -4.90 -7.01 -20.15
N VAL A 210 -3.94 -6.94 -19.22
CA VAL A 210 -3.18 -5.72 -18.96
C VAL A 210 -2.26 -5.42 -20.15
N GLY A 211 -2.61 -4.39 -20.91
CA GLY A 211 -1.77 -3.82 -21.96
C GLY A 211 -0.73 -2.88 -21.35
N VAL A 212 0.43 -3.40 -20.98
CA VAL A 212 1.58 -2.58 -20.60
C VAL A 212 2.47 -2.45 -21.83
N THR A 213 2.62 -1.24 -22.37
CA THR A 213 3.59 -0.98 -23.43
C THR A 213 5.00 -0.93 -22.82
N GLU A 214 6.03 -1.34 -23.55
CA GLU A 214 7.42 -1.24 -23.12
C GLU A 214 7.80 0.19 -22.68
N GLN A 215 7.17 1.20 -23.27
CA GLN A 215 7.36 2.61 -22.95
C GLN A 215 6.82 2.96 -21.56
N SER A 216 5.72 2.36 -21.12
CA SER A 216 5.20 2.56 -19.76
C SER A 216 6.02 1.82 -18.70
N LEU A 217 6.85 0.85 -19.11
CA LEU A 217 7.80 0.16 -18.23
C LEU A 217 9.10 0.97 -18.06
N ASN A 218 9.50 1.77 -19.05
CA ASN A 218 10.72 2.58 -19.01
C ASN A 218 10.53 3.89 -18.22
N ASP A 219 9.31 4.39 -18.10
CA ASP A 219 8.96 5.56 -17.30
C ASP A 219 8.71 5.24 -15.82
N THR A 220 8.70 3.98 -15.45
CA THR A 220 8.62 3.57 -14.06
C THR A 220 10.01 3.58 -13.45
N ASP A 221 10.18 4.42 -12.43
CA ASP A 221 11.35 4.40 -11.56
C ASP A 221 11.56 2.99 -10.99
N TRP A 222 12.39 2.20 -11.63
CA TRP A 222 12.78 0.82 -11.27
C TRP A 222 13.39 0.70 -9.85
N TYR A 223 13.38 1.79 -9.13
CA TYR A 223 13.95 1.95 -7.80
C TYR A 223 12.90 1.93 -6.69
N LEU A 224 11.66 1.55 -6.98
CA LEU A 224 10.52 1.75 -6.09
C LEU A 224 10.06 0.51 -5.34
N ILE A 225 10.96 -0.42 -5.04
CA ILE A 225 10.70 -1.36 -3.94
C ILE A 225 11.99 -1.66 -3.20
#